data_eb16de7614a192c4026b3c40946a8502
#
_entry.id   eb16de7614a192c4026b3c40946a8502
#
_cell.length_a   1.000
_cell.length_b   1.000
_cell.length_c   1.000
_cell.angle_alpha   90.00
_cell.angle_beta   90.00
_cell.angle_gamma   90.00
#
_symmetry.space_group_name_H-M   'P 1'
#
loop_
_entity.id
_entity.type
_entity.pdbx_description
1 polymer ?
#
loop_
_entity_poly.entity_id
_entity_poly.type
_entity_poly.pdbx_seq_one_letter_code
_entity_poly.pdbx_strand_id
1 'polypeptide(L)'
;MIAAFPMYDQPPLQAANDALWAAIRDALPFEAPEALTRHDDLMAIWTDPELLLAHTCGLVMARPLRGRVHYVATPDFGIPGCPPGHYASAMVHRTGEAPAPGARLAFNDPDSQSGWAAAQGHGFTPAVETGAHAVSLAAVAEGRADVAFVDRHTLRIIGLPGGLAVGATTKPTPGTPLITARAEWVAPLRAALPVAFAALPEAHRATLGLTGFEVLDIAQYHAVPQPPYPPRAA
;
A
#
# COMPACT_ATOMS: atom_id res chain seq x y z
N MET A 1 17.57 10.58 -11.13
CA MET A 1 16.54 9.51 -10.96
C MET A 1 16.28 9.28 -9.48
N ILE A 2 15.06 8.88 -9.12
CA ILE A 2 14.59 8.61 -7.74
C ILE A 2 14.05 7.17 -7.68
N ALA A 3 14.31 6.47 -6.58
CA ALA A 3 13.68 5.19 -6.25
C ALA A 3 13.15 5.24 -4.81
N ALA A 4 11.92 4.77 -4.54
CA ALA A 4 11.31 4.83 -3.22
C ALA A 4 10.27 3.73 -2.99
N PHE A 5 10.27 3.11 -1.80
CA PHE A 5 9.29 2.08 -1.42
C PHE A 5 8.46 2.47 -0.19
N PRO A 6 7.78 3.64 -0.19
CA PRO A 6 7.22 4.22 1.03
C PRO A 6 6.02 3.45 1.62
N MET A 7 5.38 2.56 0.85
CA MET A 7 4.15 1.92 1.31
C MET A 7 4.37 0.94 2.47
N TYR A 8 5.50 0.24 2.50
CA TYR A 8 5.86 -0.76 3.52
C TYR A 8 7.32 -0.60 3.92
N ASP A 9 7.71 0.63 4.34
CA ASP A 9 9.10 0.95 4.73
C ASP A 9 9.24 1.24 6.23
N GLN A 10 8.47 0.54 7.04
CA GLN A 10 8.62 0.61 8.49
C GLN A 10 10.02 0.17 8.92
N PRO A 11 10.58 0.70 10.02
CA PRO A 11 11.96 0.45 10.44
C PRO A 11 12.41 -1.03 10.39
N PRO A 12 11.59 -2.02 10.79
CA PRO A 12 12.00 -3.42 10.70
C PRO A 12 12.17 -3.96 9.28
N LEU A 13 11.58 -3.30 8.26
CA LEU A 13 11.61 -3.72 6.87
C LEU A 13 12.66 -2.98 6.04
N GLN A 14 13.20 -1.87 6.52
CA GLN A 14 14.08 -0.98 5.74
C GLN A 14 15.28 -1.71 5.15
N ALA A 15 15.98 -2.52 5.94
CA ALA A 15 17.14 -3.28 5.45
C ALA A 15 16.76 -4.27 4.33
N ALA A 16 15.57 -4.87 4.41
CA ALA A 16 15.08 -5.78 3.38
C ALA A 16 14.60 -5.03 2.12
N ASN A 17 14.02 -3.84 2.26
CA ASN A 17 13.71 -2.95 1.14
C ASN A 17 14.97 -2.45 0.45
N ASP A 18 16.01 -2.07 1.20
CA ASP A 18 17.30 -1.65 0.64
C ASP A 18 17.96 -2.79 -0.14
N ALA A 19 17.91 -4.03 0.39
CA ALA A 19 18.40 -5.21 -0.30
C ALA A 19 17.59 -5.52 -1.58
N LEU A 20 16.27 -5.38 -1.53
CA LEU A 20 15.41 -5.53 -2.71
C LEU A 20 15.74 -4.48 -3.78
N TRP A 21 15.91 -3.22 -3.36
CA TRP A 21 16.29 -2.16 -4.29
C TRP A 21 17.67 -2.42 -4.92
N ALA A 22 18.66 -2.81 -4.12
CA ALA A 22 19.98 -3.17 -4.64
C ALA A 22 19.90 -4.29 -5.70
N ALA A 23 19.12 -5.34 -5.44
CA ALA A 23 18.92 -6.43 -6.39
C ALA A 23 18.22 -5.97 -7.69
N ILE A 24 17.22 -5.05 -7.58
CA ILE A 24 16.56 -4.47 -8.75
C ILE A 24 17.55 -3.62 -9.55
N ARG A 25 18.27 -2.73 -8.89
CA ARG A 25 19.29 -1.85 -9.49
C ARG A 25 20.34 -2.66 -10.26
N ASP A 26 20.87 -3.71 -9.63
CA ASP A 26 21.92 -4.56 -10.21
C ASP A 26 21.43 -5.38 -11.43
N ALA A 27 20.11 -5.58 -11.55
CA ALA A 27 19.48 -6.23 -12.69
C ALA A 27 19.09 -5.28 -13.83
N LEU A 28 19.21 -3.94 -13.63
CA LEU A 28 18.88 -2.95 -14.64
C LEU A 28 20.02 -2.83 -15.68
N PRO A 29 19.70 -2.57 -16.97
CA PRO A 29 20.70 -2.41 -18.03
C PRO A 29 21.31 -0.99 -18.09
N PHE A 30 21.06 -0.15 -17.09
CA PHE A 30 21.53 1.24 -17.00
C PHE A 30 21.76 1.63 -15.52
N GLU A 31 22.48 2.72 -15.32
CA GLU A 31 22.74 3.26 -13.99
C GLU A 31 21.45 3.74 -13.30
N ALA A 32 21.31 3.44 -12.02
CA ALA A 32 20.17 3.78 -11.20
C ALA A 32 20.63 4.33 -9.82
N PRO A 33 19.75 4.99 -9.04
CA PRO A 33 20.11 5.52 -7.73
C PRO A 33 20.72 4.46 -6.80
N GLU A 34 21.76 4.83 -6.07
CA GLU A 34 22.45 3.90 -5.18
C GLU A 34 21.58 3.45 -4.01
N ALA A 35 20.72 4.34 -3.51
CA ALA A 35 19.86 4.10 -2.36
C ALA A 35 18.40 4.50 -2.62
N LEU A 36 17.50 3.97 -1.79
CA LEU A 36 16.11 4.42 -1.75
C LEU A 36 16.01 5.82 -1.17
N THR A 37 15.19 6.66 -1.80
CA THR A 37 14.78 7.95 -1.28
C THR A 37 13.69 7.75 -0.23
N ARG A 38 13.90 8.34 0.95
CA ARG A 38 12.94 8.38 2.05
C ARG A 38 12.60 9.84 2.33
N HIS A 39 11.38 10.24 2.06
CA HIS A 39 10.90 11.61 2.21
C HIS A 39 9.43 11.61 2.63
N ASP A 40 9.05 12.57 3.49
CA ASP A 40 7.68 12.63 4.04
C ASP A 40 6.64 13.08 3.01
N ASP A 41 7.02 13.94 2.06
CA ASP A 41 6.13 14.33 0.96
C ASP A 41 6.13 13.27 -0.15
N LEU A 42 5.22 12.32 -0.03
CA LEU A 42 5.06 11.23 -0.99
C LEU A 42 4.60 11.73 -2.36
N MET A 43 3.79 12.80 -2.40
CA MET A 43 3.33 13.36 -3.68
C MET A 43 4.48 13.99 -4.46
N ALA A 44 5.43 14.64 -3.78
CA ALA A 44 6.65 15.14 -4.42
C ALA A 44 7.46 13.99 -5.06
N ILE A 45 7.62 12.85 -4.35
CA ILE A 45 8.27 11.66 -4.90
C ILE A 45 7.51 11.13 -6.13
N TRP A 46 6.20 10.88 -5.99
CA TRP A 46 5.41 10.22 -7.05
C TRP A 46 5.19 11.08 -8.29
N THR A 47 5.34 12.40 -8.19
CA THR A 47 5.19 13.33 -9.33
C THR A 47 6.51 13.83 -9.90
N ASP A 48 7.64 13.37 -9.36
CA ASP A 48 8.96 13.76 -9.87
C ASP A 48 9.17 13.17 -11.28
N PRO A 49 9.56 13.98 -12.28
CA PRO A 49 9.80 13.51 -13.64
C PRO A 49 10.97 12.53 -13.77
N GLU A 50 11.84 12.49 -12.78
CA GLU A 50 12.97 11.55 -12.68
C GLU A 50 12.66 10.32 -11.80
N LEU A 51 11.39 10.07 -11.48
CA LEU A 51 10.97 8.89 -10.75
C LEU A 51 11.22 7.62 -11.57
N LEU A 52 12.27 6.89 -11.22
CA LEU A 52 12.59 5.62 -11.85
C LEU A 52 11.64 4.52 -11.36
N LEU A 53 11.48 4.36 -10.04
CA LEU A 53 10.60 3.35 -9.47
C LEU A 53 10.09 3.78 -8.12
N ALA A 54 8.79 3.74 -7.90
CA ALA A 54 8.23 3.86 -6.56
C ALA A 54 7.06 2.92 -6.31
N HIS A 55 6.88 2.58 -5.04
CA HIS A 55 5.71 1.91 -4.52
C HIS A 55 4.63 2.96 -4.17
N THR A 56 3.38 2.74 -4.58
CA THR A 56 2.27 3.65 -4.26
C THR A 56 0.98 2.91 -3.93
N CYS A 57 -0.04 3.63 -3.49
CA CYS A 57 -1.39 3.09 -3.30
C CYS A 57 -2.11 2.98 -4.65
N GLY A 58 -2.89 1.91 -4.85
CA GLY A 58 -3.64 1.71 -6.09
C GLY A 58 -4.67 2.82 -6.36
N LEU A 59 -5.35 3.35 -5.33
CA LEU A 59 -6.27 4.47 -5.49
C LEU A 59 -5.54 5.78 -5.81
N VAL A 60 -4.37 6.01 -5.22
CA VAL A 60 -3.51 7.16 -5.56
C VAL A 60 -3.10 7.11 -7.03
N MET A 61 -2.67 5.93 -7.53
CA MET A 61 -2.37 5.75 -8.95
C MET A 61 -3.61 6.00 -9.84
N ALA A 62 -4.79 5.51 -9.42
CA ALA A 62 -6.03 5.61 -10.20
C ALA A 62 -6.67 7.01 -10.17
N ARG A 63 -6.33 7.89 -9.20
CA ARG A 63 -6.96 9.19 -9.00
C ARG A 63 -5.96 10.36 -9.17
N PRO A 64 -5.15 10.78 -8.16
CA PRO A 64 -4.28 11.96 -8.34
C PRO A 64 -3.14 11.74 -9.34
N LEU A 65 -2.66 10.49 -9.50
CA LEU A 65 -1.57 10.18 -10.44
C LEU A 65 -2.04 9.67 -11.79
N ARG A 66 -3.34 9.61 -12.05
CA ARG A 66 -3.90 9.08 -13.29
C ARG A 66 -3.36 9.83 -14.53
N GLY A 67 -2.74 9.07 -15.45
CA GLY A 67 -2.14 9.63 -16.67
C GLY A 67 -0.82 10.38 -16.46
N ARG A 68 -0.30 10.43 -15.23
CA ARG A 68 0.95 11.10 -14.87
C ARG A 68 2.11 10.12 -14.65
N VAL A 69 1.79 8.86 -14.42
CA VAL A 69 2.76 7.79 -14.15
C VAL A 69 2.42 6.54 -14.96
N HIS A 70 3.38 5.64 -15.10
CA HIS A 70 3.23 4.37 -15.78
C HIS A 70 3.29 3.23 -14.77
N TYR A 71 2.34 2.31 -14.87
CA TYR A 71 2.30 1.10 -14.07
C TYR A 71 3.40 0.12 -14.50
N VAL A 72 4.17 -0.36 -13.53
CA VAL A 72 5.23 -1.35 -13.76
C VAL A 72 4.75 -2.75 -13.40
N ALA A 73 4.49 -3.01 -12.14
CA ALA A 73 4.07 -4.31 -11.63
C ALA A 73 3.44 -4.14 -10.25
N THR A 74 2.92 -5.22 -9.69
CA THR A 74 2.38 -5.27 -8.32
C THR A 74 3.16 -6.32 -7.53
N PRO A 75 3.81 -5.96 -6.43
CA PRO A 75 4.38 -6.94 -5.51
C PRO A 75 3.31 -7.89 -5.00
N ASP A 76 3.58 -9.18 -5.04
CA ASP A 76 2.73 -10.18 -4.40
C ASP A 76 3.26 -10.49 -2.99
N PHE A 77 2.41 -10.30 -2.01
CA PHE A 77 2.73 -10.56 -0.60
C PHE A 77 2.08 -11.83 -0.06
N GLY A 78 1.56 -12.70 -0.93
CA GLY A 78 0.98 -13.97 -0.54
C GLY A 78 -0.12 -13.86 0.51
N ILE A 79 -1.02 -12.88 0.40
CA ILE A 79 -2.08 -12.66 1.39
C ILE A 79 -3.12 -13.80 1.29
N PRO A 80 -3.34 -14.58 2.37
CA PRO A 80 -4.26 -15.70 2.36
C PRO A 80 -5.65 -15.33 1.85
N GLY A 81 -6.18 -16.10 0.89
CA GLY A 81 -7.50 -15.85 0.29
C GLY A 81 -7.54 -14.74 -0.76
N CYS A 82 -6.39 -14.17 -1.12
CA CYS A 82 -6.27 -13.23 -2.23
C CYS A 82 -5.54 -13.89 -3.40
N PRO A 83 -5.92 -13.59 -4.66
CA PRO A 83 -5.12 -13.97 -5.82
C PRO A 83 -3.73 -13.29 -5.79
N PRO A 84 -2.72 -13.80 -6.52
CA PRO A 84 -1.42 -13.15 -6.62
C PRO A 84 -1.55 -11.67 -7.01
N GLY A 85 -0.72 -10.82 -6.41
CA GLY A 85 -0.74 -9.37 -6.63
C GLY A 85 -1.97 -8.63 -6.06
N HIS A 86 -2.78 -9.30 -5.25
CA HIS A 86 -3.97 -8.71 -4.61
C HIS A 86 -3.84 -8.71 -3.10
N TYR A 87 -4.62 -7.84 -2.46
CA TYR A 87 -4.77 -7.80 -1.01
C TYR A 87 -6.24 -7.56 -0.62
N ALA A 88 -6.53 -7.73 0.66
CA ALA A 88 -7.80 -7.36 1.25
C ALA A 88 -7.57 -6.49 2.48
N SER A 89 -8.54 -5.67 2.84
CA SER A 89 -8.52 -4.89 4.07
C SER A 89 -9.31 -5.60 5.17
N ALA A 90 -8.80 -5.54 6.38
CA ALA A 90 -9.48 -6.00 7.58
C ALA A 90 -10.22 -4.82 8.23
N MET A 91 -11.48 -5.04 8.58
CA MET A 91 -12.24 -4.16 9.46
C MET A 91 -11.80 -4.44 10.90
N VAL A 92 -11.28 -3.45 11.59
CA VAL A 92 -10.75 -3.57 12.95
C VAL A 92 -11.60 -2.72 13.89
N HIS A 93 -11.99 -3.30 15.02
CA HIS A 93 -12.80 -2.64 16.06
C HIS A 93 -12.36 -3.12 17.44
N ARG A 94 -12.88 -2.53 18.53
CA ARG A 94 -12.61 -3.03 19.89
C ARG A 94 -13.25 -4.39 20.10
N THR A 95 -12.55 -5.25 20.82
CA THR A 95 -13.06 -6.60 21.17
C THR A 95 -14.40 -6.51 21.87
N GLY A 96 -15.38 -7.26 21.39
CA GLY A 96 -16.75 -7.27 21.93
C GLY A 96 -17.66 -6.14 21.44
N GLU A 97 -17.15 -5.18 20.67
CA GLU A 97 -17.90 -4.01 20.18
C GLU A 97 -18.01 -4.04 18.65
N ALA A 98 -18.84 -4.92 18.09
CA ALA A 98 -19.06 -4.94 16.64
C ALA A 98 -19.66 -3.60 16.15
N PRO A 99 -19.03 -2.90 15.19
CA PRO A 99 -19.50 -1.61 14.74
C PRO A 99 -20.81 -1.71 13.96
N ALA A 100 -21.75 -0.81 14.26
CA ALA A 100 -23.02 -0.65 13.56
C ALA A 100 -22.95 0.51 12.55
N PRO A 101 -23.91 0.64 11.62
CA PRO A 101 -24.06 1.84 10.81
C PRO A 101 -24.07 3.10 11.66
N GLY A 102 -23.35 4.15 11.23
CA GLY A 102 -23.12 5.36 12.01
C GLY A 102 -21.90 5.33 12.93
N ALA A 103 -21.25 4.16 13.11
CA ALA A 103 -20.02 4.06 13.89
C ALA A 103 -18.93 5.01 13.34
N ARG A 104 -18.11 5.56 14.23
CA ARG A 104 -17.07 6.53 13.92
C ARG A 104 -15.87 5.84 13.26
N LEU A 105 -15.55 6.25 12.03
CA LEU A 105 -14.46 5.70 11.22
C LEU A 105 -13.16 6.49 11.44
N ALA A 106 -12.07 5.81 11.77
CA ALA A 106 -10.72 6.31 11.58
C ALA A 106 -10.19 5.82 10.22
N PHE A 107 -9.62 6.71 9.43
CA PHE A 107 -9.02 6.39 8.13
C PHE A 107 -7.67 7.09 8.00
N ASN A 108 -6.74 6.46 7.29
CA ASN A 108 -5.37 6.98 7.17
C ASN A 108 -5.27 8.15 6.19
N ASP A 109 -5.98 8.12 5.06
CA ASP A 109 -5.90 9.12 4.00
C ASP A 109 -7.14 9.06 3.10
N PRO A 110 -7.66 10.20 2.59
CA PRO A 110 -8.78 10.24 1.64
C PRO A 110 -8.54 9.51 0.32
N ASP A 111 -7.30 9.37 -0.11
CA ASP A 111 -6.90 8.59 -1.29
C ASP A 111 -6.42 7.17 -0.94
N SER A 112 -6.68 6.71 0.28
CA SER A 112 -6.36 5.35 0.69
C SER A 112 -7.37 4.34 0.14
N GLN A 113 -6.89 3.37 -0.64
CA GLN A 113 -7.68 2.23 -1.10
C GLN A 113 -8.08 1.31 0.06
N SER A 114 -7.14 1.02 0.96
CA SER A 114 -7.34 0.08 2.07
C SER A 114 -8.02 0.70 3.30
N GLY A 115 -7.92 2.01 3.48
CA GLY A 115 -8.54 2.73 4.59
C GLY A 115 -9.89 3.33 4.20
N TRP A 116 -9.87 4.43 3.44
CA TRP A 116 -11.08 5.18 3.10
C TRP A 116 -12.00 4.44 2.12
N ALA A 117 -11.45 3.99 0.97
CA ALA A 117 -12.30 3.33 -0.03
C ALA A 117 -12.84 1.98 0.47
N ALA A 118 -12.05 1.22 1.24
CA ALA A 118 -12.47 -0.05 1.80
C ALA A 118 -13.65 0.06 2.79
N ALA A 119 -13.78 1.21 3.47
CA ALA A 119 -14.83 1.45 4.44
C ALA A 119 -16.19 1.82 3.82
N GLN A 120 -16.23 2.06 2.49
CA GLN A 120 -17.45 2.50 1.84
C GLN A 120 -18.52 1.40 1.78
N GLY A 121 -19.79 1.81 1.82
CA GLY A 121 -20.93 0.89 1.80
C GLY A 121 -21.31 0.30 3.16
N HIS A 122 -20.52 0.54 4.22
CA HIS A 122 -20.82 0.09 5.59
C HIS A 122 -21.66 1.09 6.38
N GLY A 123 -21.89 2.31 5.86
CA GLY A 123 -22.66 3.35 6.55
C GLY A 123 -21.92 3.97 7.75
N PHE A 124 -20.59 3.87 7.82
CA PHE A 124 -19.78 4.50 8.86
C PHE A 124 -19.62 6.00 8.63
N THR A 125 -19.45 6.75 9.72
CA THR A 125 -19.28 8.20 9.69
C THR A 125 -17.79 8.54 9.81
N PRO A 126 -17.19 9.28 8.85
CA PRO A 126 -15.80 9.75 8.99
C PRO A 126 -15.64 10.57 10.26
N ALA A 127 -14.67 10.23 11.09
CA ALA A 127 -14.44 10.91 12.36
C ALA A 127 -13.01 11.39 12.56
N VAL A 128 -12.02 10.60 12.16
CA VAL A 128 -10.61 10.92 12.37
C VAL A 128 -9.79 10.56 11.14
N GLU A 129 -9.17 11.56 10.51
CA GLU A 129 -8.09 11.37 9.54
C GLU A 129 -6.77 11.26 10.30
N THR A 130 -6.00 10.20 10.05
CA THR A 130 -4.91 9.80 10.95
C THR A 130 -3.53 9.82 10.31
N GLY A 131 -3.43 9.87 8.98
CA GLY A 131 -2.17 9.85 8.24
C GLY A 131 -1.54 8.45 8.10
N ALA A 132 -1.86 7.48 9.00
CA ALA A 132 -1.26 6.15 8.96
C ALA A 132 -2.17 5.08 9.58
N HIS A 133 -2.10 3.83 9.07
CA HIS A 133 -2.87 2.70 9.58
C HIS A 133 -2.61 2.41 11.07
N ALA A 134 -1.35 2.50 11.52
CA ALA A 134 -1.02 2.32 12.93
C ALA A 134 -1.71 3.36 13.83
N VAL A 135 -1.80 4.61 13.37
CA VAL A 135 -2.50 5.68 14.09
C VAL A 135 -4.01 5.48 14.04
N SER A 136 -4.56 4.92 12.94
CA SER A 136 -5.97 4.53 12.89
C SER A 136 -6.30 3.45 13.91
N LEU A 137 -5.45 2.43 14.05
CA LEU A 137 -5.62 1.39 15.08
C LEU A 137 -5.55 1.97 16.50
N ALA A 138 -4.60 2.88 16.76
CA ALA A 138 -4.50 3.57 18.04
C ALA A 138 -5.76 4.39 18.32
N ALA A 139 -6.30 5.11 17.33
CA ALA A 139 -7.54 5.87 17.48
C ALA A 139 -8.73 4.99 17.88
N VAL A 140 -8.81 3.76 17.33
CA VAL A 140 -9.85 2.79 17.72
C VAL A 140 -9.61 2.26 19.13
N ALA A 141 -8.37 1.89 19.47
CA ALA A 141 -8.02 1.39 20.79
C ALA A 141 -8.32 2.41 21.91
N GLU A 142 -8.07 3.69 21.65
CA GLU A 142 -8.28 4.82 22.55
C GLU A 142 -9.73 5.33 22.60
N GLY A 143 -10.64 4.77 21.78
CA GLY A 143 -12.04 5.18 21.73
C GLY A 143 -12.30 6.51 21.00
N ARG A 144 -11.32 7.06 20.27
CA ARG A 144 -11.48 8.23 19.40
C ARG A 144 -12.28 7.90 18.14
N ALA A 145 -12.23 6.64 17.72
CA ALA A 145 -13.04 6.05 16.67
C ALA A 145 -13.56 4.67 17.12
N ASP A 146 -14.49 4.10 16.37
CA ASP A 146 -15.08 2.80 16.69
C ASP A 146 -14.59 1.71 15.75
N VAL A 147 -14.16 2.10 14.54
CA VAL A 147 -13.73 1.20 13.48
C VAL A 147 -12.64 1.82 12.62
N ALA A 148 -11.75 0.97 12.09
CA ALA A 148 -10.80 1.32 11.04
C ALA A 148 -10.69 0.19 10.02
N PHE A 149 -10.31 0.51 8.78
CA PHE A 149 -9.90 -0.47 7.79
C PHE A 149 -8.39 -0.39 7.58
N VAL A 150 -7.74 -1.55 7.59
CA VAL A 150 -6.29 -1.68 7.46
C VAL A 150 -6.00 -2.82 6.50
N ASP A 151 -5.09 -2.62 5.53
CA ASP A 151 -4.70 -3.73 4.68
C ASP A 151 -4.04 -4.86 5.49
N ARG A 152 -4.27 -6.09 5.03
CA ARG A 152 -3.82 -7.28 5.77
C ARG A 152 -2.31 -7.47 5.76
N HIS A 153 -1.62 -6.86 4.79
CA HIS A 153 -0.16 -6.87 4.81
C HIS A 153 0.38 -5.96 5.90
N THR A 154 -0.14 -4.73 6.01
CA THR A 154 0.18 -3.84 7.14
C THR A 154 -0.10 -4.51 8.48
N LEU A 155 -1.27 -5.15 8.66
CA LEU A 155 -1.56 -5.87 9.91
C LEU A 155 -0.56 -6.99 10.20
N ARG A 156 -0.06 -7.69 9.18
CA ARG A 156 1.00 -8.70 9.35
C ARG A 156 2.31 -8.07 9.84
N ILE A 157 2.64 -6.87 9.37
CA ILE A 157 3.88 -6.16 9.72
C ILE A 157 3.82 -5.61 11.13
N ILE A 158 2.74 -4.85 11.45
CA ILE A 158 2.66 -4.10 12.72
C ILE A 158 1.97 -4.88 13.84
N GLY A 159 1.31 -5.99 13.52
CA GLY A 159 0.47 -6.74 14.45
C GLY A 159 -0.87 -6.07 14.76
N LEU A 160 -1.77 -6.81 15.40
CA LEU A 160 -3.02 -6.29 15.92
C LEU A 160 -2.81 -5.87 17.38
N PRO A 161 -3.02 -4.60 17.76
CA PRO A 161 -2.92 -4.17 19.15
C PRO A 161 -3.88 -4.92 20.09
N GLY A 162 -3.47 -5.12 21.32
CA GLY A 162 -4.33 -5.73 22.34
C GLY A 162 -5.64 -4.95 22.51
N GLY A 163 -6.73 -5.67 22.81
CA GLY A 163 -8.06 -5.08 22.94
C GLY A 163 -8.79 -4.80 21.63
N LEU A 164 -8.15 -5.03 20.47
CA LEU A 164 -8.78 -4.94 19.16
C LEU A 164 -9.07 -6.34 18.58
N ALA A 165 -10.04 -6.39 17.68
CA ALA A 165 -10.43 -7.59 16.95
C ALA A 165 -10.63 -7.28 15.47
N VAL A 166 -10.39 -8.28 14.62
CA VAL A 166 -10.77 -8.26 13.21
C VAL A 166 -12.18 -8.79 13.08
N GLY A 167 -13.11 -7.96 12.60
CA GLY A 167 -14.50 -8.35 12.35
C GLY A 167 -14.69 -9.01 10.99
N ALA A 168 -14.49 -8.25 9.93
CA ALA A 168 -14.68 -8.71 8.55
C ALA A 168 -13.48 -8.36 7.68
N THR A 169 -13.37 -8.98 6.53
CA THR A 169 -12.41 -8.61 5.48
C THR A 169 -13.15 -8.25 4.20
N THR A 170 -12.59 -7.28 3.46
CA THR A 170 -13.12 -6.93 2.14
C THR A 170 -12.87 -8.04 1.12
N LYS A 171 -13.53 -7.93 -0.02
CA LYS A 171 -13.12 -8.70 -1.21
C LYS A 171 -11.69 -8.30 -1.61
N PRO A 172 -10.93 -9.21 -2.23
CA PRO A 172 -9.63 -8.88 -2.78
C PRO A 172 -9.71 -7.76 -3.82
N THR A 173 -8.73 -6.87 -3.78
CA THR A 173 -8.53 -5.80 -4.77
C THR A 173 -7.06 -5.80 -5.20
N PRO A 174 -6.69 -5.19 -6.36
CA PRO A 174 -5.29 -5.03 -6.73
C PRO A 174 -4.46 -4.46 -5.60
N GLY A 175 -3.26 -5.03 -5.40
CA GLY A 175 -2.32 -4.59 -4.38
C GLY A 175 -1.70 -3.23 -4.68
N THR A 176 -0.75 -2.82 -3.87
CA THR A 176 -0.03 -1.55 -4.03
C THR A 176 0.91 -1.63 -5.24
N PRO A 177 0.74 -0.79 -6.28
CA PRO A 177 1.52 -0.88 -7.51
C PRO A 177 2.91 -0.27 -7.39
N LEU A 178 3.83 -0.77 -8.21
CA LEU A 178 5.07 -0.10 -8.59
C LEU A 178 4.81 0.78 -9.80
N ILE A 179 5.28 2.02 -9.75
CA ILE A 179 5.09 3.05 -10.78
C ILE A 179 6.42 3.67 -11.20
N THR A 180 6.44 4.25 -12.39
CA THR A 180 7.56 5.02 -12.93
C THR A 180 7.04 6.27 -13.67
N ALA A 181 7.86 7.33 -13.75
CA ALA A 181 7.49 8.55 -14.47
C ALA A 181 7.56 8.39 -16.00
N ARG A 182 8.36 7.44 -16.52
CA ARG A 182 8.65 7.35 -17.95
C ARG A 182 8.29 5.99 -18.53
N ALA A 183 7.59 6.00 -19.67
CA ALA A 183 7.14 4.78 -20.34
C ALA A 183 8.31 3.86 -20.76
N GLU A 184 9.44 4.44 -21.18
CA GLU A 184 10.62 3.70 -21.61
C GLU A 184 11.27 2.86 -20.51
N TRP A 185 11.04 3.19 -19.24
CA TRP A 185 11.56 2.43 -18.10
C TRP A 185 10.69 1.21 -17.73
N VAL A 186 9.45 1.14 -18.21
CA VAL A 186 8.53 0.05 -17.83
C VAL A 186 9.07 -1.32 -18.23
N ALA A 187 9.52 -1.49 -19.47
CA ALA A 187 10.00 -2.79 -19.96
C ALA A 187 11.30 -3.24 -19.25
N PRO A 188 12.35 -2.39 -19.12
CA PRO A 188 13.53 -2.75 -18.34
C PRO A 188 13.22 -3.10 -16.88
N LEU A 189 12.36 -2.33 -16.20
CA LEU A 189 11.97 -2.59 -14.83
C LEU A 189 11.24 -3.94 -14.70
N ARG A 190 10.27 -4.22 -15.58
CA ARG A 190 9.58 -5.52 -15.61
C ARG A 190 10.52 -6.70 -15.82
N ALA A 191 11.55 -6.52 -16.63
CA ALA A 191 12.56 -7.56 -16.85
C ALA A 191 13.46 -7.74 -15.61
N ALA A 192 13.79 -6.68 -14.91
CA ALA A 192 14.64 -6.70 -13.72
C ALA A 192 13.96 -7.35 -12.49
N LEU A 193 12.64 -7.15 -12.29
CA LEU A 193 11.94 -7.59 -11.09
C LEU A 193 12.07 -9.11 -10.81
N PRO A 194 11.83 -10.04 -11.76
CA PRO A 194 11.99 -11.48 -11.49
C PRO A 194 13.44 -11.88 -11.23
N VAL A 195 14.40 -11.20 -11.86
CA VAL A 195 15.84 -11.42 -11.63
C VAL A 195 16.20 -11.00 -10.22
N ALA A 196 15.77 -9.80 -9.81
CA ALA A 196 15.97 -9.28 -8.47
C ALA A 196 15.32 -10.16 -7.39
N PHE A 197 14.09 -10.64 -7.63
CA PHE A 197 13.41 -11.54 -6.72
C PHE A 197 14.18 -12.85 -6.53
N ALA A 198 14.71 -13.43 -7.60
CA ALA A 198 15.50 -14.66 -7.53
C ALA A 198 16.84 -14.45 -6.80
N ALA A 199 17.46 -13.27 -6.97
CA ALA A 199 18.72 -12.91 -6.33
C ALA A 199 18.56 -12.49 -4.86
N LEU A 200 17.36 -12.01 -4.45
CA LEU A 200 17.11 -11.55 -3.09
C LEU A 200 17.19 -12.71 -2.10
N PRO A 201 18.00 -12.61 -1.03
CA PRO A 201 18.10 -13.65 -0.01
C PRO A 201 16.72 -14.00 0.60
N GLU A 202 16.51 -15.30 0.87
CA GLU A 202 15.25 -15.79 1.42
C GLU A 202 14.83 -15.05 2.72
N ALA A 203 15.79 -14.74 3.58
CA ALA A 203 15.52 -13.99 4.81
C ALA A 203 14.88 -12.62 4.54
N HIS A 204 15.33 -11.89 3.51
CA HIS A 204 14.73 -10.61 3.13
C HIS A 204 13.36 -10.79 2.48
N ARG A 205 13.19 -11.82 1.61
CA ARG A 205 11.86 -12.16 1.08
C ARG A 205 10.87 -12.47 2.19
N ALA A 206 11.27 -13.26 3.18
CA ALA A 206 10.46 -13.61 4.34
C ALA A 206 10.11 -12.37 5.19
N THR A 207 11.10 -11.50 5.45
CA THR A 207 10.90 -10.24 6.19
C THR A 207 9.88 -9.33 5.49
N LEU A 208 9.99 -9.15 4.17
CA LEU A 208 9.04 -8.40 3.38
C LEU A 208 7.71 -9.16 3.19
N GLY A 209 7.70 -10.47 3.39
CA GLY A 209 6.60 -11.35 3.00
C GLY A 209 6.35 -11.34 1.49
N LEU A 210 7.37 -11.05 0.72
CA LEU A 210 7.30 -10.96 -0.73
C LEU A 210 7.38 -12.37 -1.35
N THR A 211 6.40 -12.72 -2.18
CA THR A 211 6.30 -14.00 -2.87
C THR A 211 6.55 -13.90 -4.38
N GLY A 212 6.53 -12.67 -4.91
CA GLY A 212 6.78 -12.41 -6.33
C GLY A 212 6.32 -11.03 -6.78
N PHE A 213 6.23 -10.87 -8.08
CA PHE A 213 5.68 -9.68 -8.73
C PHE A 213 4.71 -10.10 -9.84
N GLU A 214 3.56 -9.44 -9.90
CA GLU A 214 2.52 -9.68 -10.89
C GLU A 214 2.37 -8.46 -11.81
N VAL A 215 2.13 -8.71 -13.09
CA VAL A 215 1.73 -7.66 -14.04
C VAL A 215 0.22 -7.79 -14.25
N LEU A 216 -0.54 -7.09 -13.44
CA LEU A 216 -2.00 -7.08 -13.52
C LEU A 216 -2.48 -6.24 -14.72
N ASP A 217 -3.69 -6.54 -15.22
CA ASP A 217 -4.34 -5.64 -16.17
C ASP A 217 -4.62 -4.29 -15.48
N ILE A 218 -4.14 -3.20 -16.07
CA ILE A 218 -4.33 -1.84 -15.57
C ILE A 218 -5.82 -1.48 -15.38
N ALA A 219 -6.71 -2.11 -16.15
CA ALA A 219 -8.15 -1.94 -16.00
C ALA A 219 -8.64 -2.31 -14.60
N GLN A 220 -7.98 -3.23 -13.91
CA GLN A 220 -8.32 -3.59 -12.54
C GLN A 220 -8.11 -2.42 -11.56
N TYR A 221 -7.04 -1.63 -11.75
CA TYR A 221 -6.80 -0.42 -10.95
C TYR A 221 -7.81 0.69 -11.27
N HIS A 222 -8.19 0.83 -12.53
CA HIS A 222 -9.22 1.79 -12.93
C HIS A 222 -10.61 1.42 -12.37
N ALA A 223 -10.85 0.14 -12.10
CA ALA A 223 -12.09 -0.37 -11.51
C ALA A 223 -12.11 -0.29 -9.97
N VAL A 224 -11.00 0.08 -9.31
CA VAL A 224 -10.99 0.32 -7.86
C VAL A 224 -12.02 1.39 -7.51
N PRO A 225 -12.87 1.18 -6.49
CA PRO A 225 -13.83 2.18 -6.07
C PRO A 225 -13.16 3.53 -5.77
N GLN A 226 -13.71 4.60 -6.34
CA GLN A 226 -13.24 5.97 -6.14
C GLN A 226 -14.31 6.79 -5.42
N PRO A 227 -14.49 6.58 -4.11
CA PRO A 227 -15.53 7.29 -3.36
C PRO A 227 -15.25 8.79 -3.30
N PRO A 228 -16.29 9.61 -3.05
CA PRO A 228 -16.08 11.02 -2.75
C PRO A 228 -15.08 11.20 -1.61
N TYR A 229 -14.37 12.31 -1.60
CA TYR A 229 -13.55 12.67 -0.45
C TYR A 229 -14.42 12.81 0.80
N PRO A 230 -13.89 12.46 1.99
CA PRO A 230 -14.62 12.68 3.23
C PRO A 230 -14.95 14.17 3.40
N PRO A 231 -16.07 14.51 4.06
CA PRO A 231 -16.34 15.89 4.43
C PRO A 231 -15.16 16.46 5.23
N ARG A 232 -14.72 17.67 4.91
CA ARG A 232 -13.71 18.36 5.72
C ARG A 232 -14.31 18.61 7.11
N ALA A 233 -13.52 18.34 8.15
CA ALA A 233 -13.88 18.75 9.50
C ALA A 233 -14.06 20.28 9.51
N ALA A 234 -15.18 20.73 10.08
CA ALA A 234 -15.51 22.16 10.21
C ALA A 234 -14.59 22.83 11.23
#